data_e3e952a9ee140e047a459449762de831
#
_entry.id   e3e952a9ee140e047a459449762de831
#
_cell.length_a   1.000
_cell.length_b   1.000
_cell.length_c   1.000
_cell.angle_alpha   90.00
_cell.angle_beta   90.00
_cell.angle_gamma   90.00
#
_symmetry.space_group_name_H-M   'P 1'
#
loop_
_entity.id
_entity.type
_entity.pdbx_description
1 polymer ?
#
loop_
_entity_poly.entity_id
_entity_poly.type
_entity_poly.pdbx_seq_one_letter_code
_entity_poly.pdbx_strand_id
1 'polypeptide(L)'
;KKNRPGSAYYQTENHLNRNFQASQPLEKLTTDITYLYFGDCRLYLSSIMDLYNGEIVAYSIGEKQDTELVLDTLNQLSLPEGSLLHSDQGSVYTSYEYYQCCKKKNVIRSMSRKGTPADNAPIECFHSSLKCETFYHKTAYKYAKSIVIQIVKDYIKYYNEKRIQQKLGYQSPINFRKQAA
;
A
#
# COMPACT_ATOMS: atom_id res chain seq x y z
N LYS A 1 7.88 33.73 3.37
CA LYS A 1 7.81 32.24 3.33
C LYS A 1 7.70 31.77 4.78
N LYS A 2 6.51 31.24 5.20
CA LYS A 2 6.40 30.56 6.50
C LYS A 2 7.31 29.34 6.46
N ASN A 3 8.26 29.25 7.40
CA ASN A 3 9.09 28.05 7.58
C ASN A 3 8.16 26.86 7.83
N ARG A 4 8.04 25.95 6.86
CA ARG A 4 7.39 24.66 7.09
C ARG A 4 8.31 23.85 8.00
N PRO A 5 7.78 23.25 9.09
CA PRO A 5 8.58 22.34 9.91
C PRO A 5 9.19 21.25 9.02
N GLY A 6 10.41 20.83 9.32
CA GLY A 6 11.08 19.75 8.56
C GLY A 6 10.30 18.42 8.64
N SER A 7 10.57 17.50 7.73
CA SER A 7 9.88 16.20 7.61
C SER A 7 9.86 15.36 8.91
N ALA A 8 10.84 15.52 9.78
CA ALA A 8 10.91 14.88 11.09
C ALA A 8 9.73 15.24 12.02
N TYR A 9 9.04 16.35 11.78
CA TYR A 9 7.93 16.82 12.61
C TYR A 9 6.64 16.00 12.41
N TYR A 10 6.52 15.25 11.29
CA TYR A 10 5.31 14.47 10.97
C TYR A 10 5.54 12.97 11.09
N GLN A 11 6.58 12.55 11.78
CA GLN A 11 6.77 11.16 12.20
C GLN A 11 5.80 10.82 13.34
N THR A 12 5.45 9.54 13.43
CA THR A 12 4.64 9.01 14.52
C THR A 12 5.20 7.67 14.97
N GLU A 13 4.78 7.22 16.14
CA GLU A 13 5.19 5.95 16.72
C GLU A 13 4.59 4.75 15.97
N ASN A 14 5.16 3.57 16.22
CA ASN A 14 4.64 2.31 15.68
C ASN A 14 3.46 1.82 16.53
N HIS A 15 2.27 2.31 16.26
CA HIS A 15 1.04 1.87 16.92
C HIS A 15 0.57 0.50 16.45
N LEU A 16 0.91 0.08 15.22
CA LEU A 16 0.57 -1.25 14.69
C LEU A 16 1.31 -2.36 15.43
N ASN A 17 2.57 -2.12 15.79
CA ASN A 17 3.45 -3.02 16.55
C ASN A 17 3.38 -4.49 16.08
N ARG A 18 3.37 -4.71 14.76
CA ARG A 18 3.23 -6.02 14.08
C ARG A 18 1.94 -6.78 14.41
N ASN A 19 0.96 -6.14 15.02
CA ASN A 19 -0.36 -6.73 15.20
C ASN A 19 -1.17 -6.60 13.90
N PHE A 20 -0.86 -7.49 12.95
CA PHE A 20 -1.46 -7.53 11.62
C PHE A 20 -2.85 -8.15 11.58
N GLN A 21 -3.43 -8.46 12.72
CA GLN A 21 -4.81 -8.95 12.81
C GLN A 21 -5.76 -7.76 12.97
N ALA A 22 -6.83 -7.75 12.20
CA ALA A 22 -7.94 -6.83 12.30
C ALA A 22 -9.25 -7.60 12.52
N SER A 23 -10.18 -7.03 13.27
CA SER A 23 -11.45 -7.65 13.59
C SER A 23 -12.53 -7.38 12.54
N GLN A 24 -12.37 -6.33 11.77
CA GLN A 24 -13.31 -5.89 10.74
C GLN A 24 -12.60 -5.20 9.57
N PRO A 25 -13.25 -5.14 8.41
CA PRO A 25 -12.70 -4.43 7.25
C PRO A 25 -12.35 -2.96 7.56
N LEU A 26 -11.23 -2.51 7.01
CA LEU A 26 -10.71 -1.14 7.09
C LEU A 26 -10.36 -0.66 8.52
N GLU A 27 -10.29 -1.56 9.50
CA GLU A 27 -9.83 -1.23 10.87
C GLU A 27 -8.34 -0.92 10.88
N LYS A 28 -7.53 -1.76 10.24
CA LYS A 28 -6.08 -1.61 10.14
C LYS A 28 -5.63 -1.79 8.69
N LEU A 29 -4.84 -0.85 8.21
CA LEU A 29 -4.32 -0.84 6.86
C LEU A 29 -2.80 -0.65 6.87
N THR A 30 -2.16 -1.16 5.83
CA THR A 30 -0.75 -0.84 5.54
C THR A 30 -0.63 -0.20 4.17
N THR A 31 0.33 0.71 4.03
CA THR A 31 0.63 1.37 2.76
C THR A 31 2.13 1.39 2.51
N ASP A 32 2.51 1.28 1.24
CA ASP A 32 3.88 1.37 0.79
C ASP A 32 3.95 1.70 -0.71
N ILE A 33 5.13 2.15 -1.16
CA ILE A 33 5.44 2.37 -2.57
C ILE A 33 6.48 1.36 -3.01
N THR A 34 6.18 0.67 -4.10
CA THR A 34 7.17 -0.16 -4.79
C THR A 34 7.45 0.39 -6.18
N TYR A 35 8.63 0.13 -6.70
CA TYR A 35 9.00 0.47 -8.07
C TYR A 35 9.03 -0.76 -8.97
N LEU A 36 8.67 -0.54 -10.22
CA LEU A 36 8.62 -1.53 -11.29
C LEU A 36 9.57 -1.09 -12.40
N TYR A 37 10.65 -1.84 -12.58
CA TYR A 37 11.58 -1.60 -13.68
C TYR A 37 11.13 -2.34 -14.94
N PHE A 38 11.22 -1.67 -16.10
CA PHE A 38 10.99 -2.26 -17.42
C PHE A 38 11.84 -1.54 -18.46
N GLY A 39 12.81 -2.24 -19.04
CA GLY A 39 13.86 -1.61 -19.83
C GLY A 39 14.60 -0.54 -19.04
N ASP A 40 14.77 0.62 -19.62
CA ASP A 40 15.39 1.79 -19.00
C ASP A 40 14.37 2.68 -18.25
N CYS A 41 13.12 2.23 -18.17
CA CYS A 41 12.03 2.98 -17.57
C CYS A 41 11.68 2.43 -16.18
N ARG A 42 11.00 3.28 -15.40
CA ARG A 42 10.53 2.96 -14.06
C ARG A 42 9.15 3.56 -13.81
N LEU A 43 8.27 2.76 -13.22
CA LEU A 43 7.01 3.22 -12.62
C LEU A 43 7.01 2.97 -11.13
N TYR A 44 6.20 3.71 -10.42
CA TYR A 44 5.94 3.57 -8.99
C TYR A 44 4.50 3.14 -8.77
N LEU A 45 4.31 2.15 -7.93
CA LEU A 45 3.02 1.69 -7.48
C LEU A 45 2.89 2.04 -6.00
N SER A 46 2.00 2.95 -5.66
CA SER A 46 1.52 3.16 -4.31
C SER A 46 0.30 2.28 -4.08
N SER A 47 0.25 1.56 -2.98
CA SER A 47 -0.86 0.66 -2.66
C SER A 47 -1.23 0.73 -1.18
N ILE A 48 -2.50 0.47 -0.88
CA ILE A 48 -3.04 0.33 0.48
C ILE A 48 -3.70 -1.05 0.58
N MET A 49 -3.28 -1.82 1.58
CA MET A 49 -3.80 -3.15 1.89
C MET A 49 -4.62 -3.10 3.18
N ASP A 50 -5.81 -3.69 3.15
CA ASP A 50 -6.59 -3.99 4.34
C ASP A 50 -6.03 -5.23 5.05
N LEU A 51 -5.67 -5.11 6.31
CA LEU A 51 -5.11 -6.22 7.08
C LEU A 51 -6.15 -7.25 7.50
N TYR A 52 -7.44 -6.91 7.43
CA TYR A 52 -8.52 -7.83 7.74
C TYR A 52 -8.51 -9.07 6.85
N ASN A 53 -8.39 -8.85 5.55
CA ASN A 53 -8.43 -9.91 4.55
C ASN A 53 -7.25 -9.89 3.57
N GLY A 54 -6.32 -8.93 3.67
CA GLY A 54 -5.20 -8.76 2.75
C GLY A 54 -5.59 -8.20 1.38
N GLU A 55 -6.77 -7.61 1.23
CA GLU A 55 -7.25 -6.98 -0.01
C GLU A 55 -6.47 -5.69 -0.31
N ILE A 56 -6.08 -5.48 -1.56
CA ILE A 56 -5.58 -4.19 -2.01
C ILE A 56 -6.78 -3.31 -2.29
N VAL A 57 -7.07 -2.40 -1.37
CA VAL A 57 -8.29 -1.57 -1.38
C VAL A 57 -8.13 -0.27 -2.14
N ALA A 58 -6.89 0.20 -2.34
CA ALA A 58 -6.59 1.34 -3.18
C ALA A 58 -5.18 1.24 -3.75
N TYR A 59 -4.97 1.79 -4.94
CA TYR A 59 -3.63 1.92 -5.53
C TYR A 59 -3.59 3.03 -6.59
N SER A 60 -2.39 3.58 -6.78
CA SER A 60 -2.08 4.54 -7.85
C SER A 60 -0.75 4.18 -8.50
N ILE A 61 -0.65 4.42 -9.82
CA ILE A 61 0.57 4.15 -10.58
C ILE A 61 1.04 5.48 -11.18
N GLY A 62 2.29 5.84 -10.93
CA GLY A 62 2.88 7.09 -11.39
C GLY A 62 4.32 6.94 -11.87
N GLU A 63 4.84 7.99 -12.49
CA GLU A 63 6.23 8.07 -12.95
C GLU A 63 7.17 8.65 -11.91
N LYS A 64 6.62 9.17 -10.80
CA LYS A 64 7.37 9.79 -9.70
C LYS A 64 6.95 9.21 -8.37
N GLN A 65 7.91 9.11 -7.46
CA GLN A 65 7.69 8.79 -6.06
C GLN A 65 7.56 10.11 -5.28
N ASP A 66 6.40 10.70 -5.38
CA ASP A 66 6.10 11.98 -4.74
C ASP A 66 4.87 11.89 -3.81
N THR A 67 4.61 12.99 -3.12
CA THR A 67 3.48 13.04 -2.18
C THR A 67 2.13 12.97 -2.91
N GLU A 68 2.04 13.45 -4.14
CA GLU A 68 0.81 13.39 -4.94
C GLU A 68 0.38 11.94 -5.16
N LEU A 69 1.32 11.04 -5.50
CA LEU A 69 1.03 9.62 -5.71
C LEU A 69 0.38 8.95 -4.48
N VAL A 70 0.87 9.23 -3.28
CA VAL A 70 0.31 8.64 -2.05
C VAL A 70 -1.01 9.31 -1.63
N LEU A 71 -1.18 10.59 -1.93
CA LEU A 71 -2.44 11.29 -1.72
C LEU A 71 -3.54 10.79 -2.65
N ASP A 72 -3.23 10.59 -3.93
CA ASP A 72 -4.15 10.00 -4.91
C ASP A 72 -4.60 8.60 -4.48
N THR A 73 -3.68 7.81 -3.93
CA THR A 73 -4.01 6.48 -3.41
C THR A 73 -4.96 6.58 -2.20
N LEU A 74 -4.62 7.41 -1.21
CA LEU A 74 -5.41 7.56 0.01
C LEU A 74 -6.79 8.18 -0.25
N ASN A 75 -6.88 9.08 -1.22
CA ASN A 75 -8.14 9.77 -1.55
C ASN A 75 -9.18 8.88 -2.23
N GLN A 76 -8.80 7.70 -2.72
CA GLN A 76 -9.75 6.70 -3.23
C GLN A 76 -10.61 6.08 -2.13
N LEU A 77 -10.22 6.23 -0.85
CA LEU A 77 -10.86 5.56 0.27
C LEU A 77 -11.68 6.51 1.14
N SER A 78 -12.87 6.07 1.51
CA SER A 78 -13.61 6.56 2.66
C SER A 78 -13.38 5.60 3.81
N LEU A 79 -12.58 6.02 4.79
CA LEU A 79 -12.17 5.18 5.92
C LEU A 79 -13.07 5.45 7.14
N PRO A 80 -13.42 4.40 7.92
CA PRO A 80 -14.04 4.59 9.24
C PRO A 80 -13.18 5.47 10.14
N GLU A 81 -13.81 6.23 11.01
CA GLU A 81 -13.10 7.03 12.01
C GLU A 81 -12.26 6.13 12.92
N GLY A 82 -11.01 6.52 13.14
CA GLY A 82 -10.08 5.74 13.96
C GLY A 82 -9.40 4.57 13.24
N SER A 83 -9.63 4.39 11.92
CA SER A 83 -8.85 3.43 11.13
C SER A 83 -7.36 3.70 11.30
N LEU A 84 -6.56 2.64 11.52
CA LEU A 84 -5.12 2.74 11.64
C LEU A 84 -4.46 2.52 10.28
N LEU A 85 -3.66 3.48 9.82
CA LEU A 85 -2.90 3.39 8.57
C LEU A 85 -1.40 3.38 8.87
N HIS A 86 -0.75 2.27 8.59
CA HIS A 86 0.67 2.04 8.84
C HIS A 86 1.49 2.22 7.56
N SER A 87 2.62 2.93 7.66
CA SER A 87 3.58 3.14 6.58
C SER A 87 5.02 2.98 7.08
N ASP A 88 5.97 3.02 6.18
CA ASP A 88 7.36 3.30 6.52
C ASP A 88 7.55 4.78 6.90
N GLN A 89 8.82 5.17 7.18
CA GLN A 89 9.21 6.55 7.48
C GLN A 89 9.69 7.31 6.21
N GLY A 90 9.27 6.90 5.03
CA GLY A 90 9.61 7.55 3.77
C GLY A 90 9.20 9.03 3.73
N SER A 91 9.92 9.84 2.96
CA SER A 91 9.70 11.28 2.89
C SER A 91 8.28 11.68 2.46
N VAL A 92 7.63 10.86 1.63
CA VAL A 92 6.25 11.08 1.18
C VAL A 92 5.25 10.93 2.33
N TYR A 93 5.45 9.94 3.21
CA TYR A 93 4.59 9.67 4.36
C TYR A 93 4.84 10.60 5.54
N THR A 94 6.03 11.23 5.61
CA THR A 94 6.38 12.24 6.61
C THR A 94 6.16 13.66 6.11
N SER A 95 5.53 13.85 4.93
CA SER A 95 5.20 15.16 4.39
C SER A 95 4.03 15.81 5.15
N TYR A 96 4.01 17.16 5.12
CA TYR A 96 2.90 17.93 5.73
C TYR A 96 1.57 17.62 5.07
N GLU A 97 1.57 17.54 3.75
CA GLU A 97 0.38 17.29 2.94
C GLU A 97 -0.25 15.93 3.27
N TYR A 98 0.57 14.89 3.42
CA TYR A 98 0.08 13.55 3.81
C TYR A 98 -0.45 13.54 5.24
N TYR A 99 0.25 14.20 6.18
CA TYR A 99 -0.25 14.39 7.55
C TYR A 99 -1.62 15.07 7.58
N GLN A 100 -1.79 16.17 6.84
CA GLN A 100 -3.07 16.89 6.77
C GLN A 100 -4.19 16.04 6.15
N CYS A 101 -3.88 15.25 5.12
CA CYS A 101 -4.84 14.34 4.51
C CYS A 101 -5.33 13.29 5.52
N CYS A 102 -4.41 12.62 6.22
CA CYS A 102 -4.76 11.65 7.26
C CYS A 102 -5.60 12.28 8.38
N LYS A 103 -5.21 13.48 8.83
CA LYS A 103 -5.97 14.23 9.86
C LYS A 103 -7.39 14.55 9.41
N LYS A 104 -7.59 14.99 8.17
CA LYS A 104 -8.93 15.28 7.61
C LYS A 104 -9.79 14.03 7.51
N LYS A 105 -9.20 12.87 7.33
CA LYS A 105 -9.89 11.58 7.26
C LYS A 105 -10.08 10.91 8.62
N ASN A 106 -9.65 11.54 9.72
CA ASN A 106 -9.65 10.99 11.09
C ASN A 106 -8.93 9.65 11.20
N VAL A 107 -7.83 9.49 10.43
CA VAL A 107 -7.01 8.27 10.39
C VAL A 107 -5.90 8.35 11.43
N ILE A 108 -5.73 7.29 12.20
CA ILE A 108 -4.61 7.10 13.13
C ILE A 108 -3.40 6.67 12.31
N ARG A 109 -2.37 7.51 12.27
CA ARG A 109 -1.13 7.18 11.58
C ARG A 109 -0.26 6.31 12.47
N SER A 110 0.43 5.36 11.85
CA SER A 110 1.44 4.51 12.48
C SER A 110 2.63 4.38 11.54
N MET A 111 3.84 4.32 12.07
CA MET A 111 5.04 4.19 11.23
C MET A 111 5.97 3.10 11.72
N SER A 112 6.56 2.37 10.77
CA SER A 112 7.60 1.38 11.04
C SER A 112 8.76 1.99 11.81
N ARG A 113 9.40 1.21 12.65
CA ARG A 113 10.69 1.60 13.25
C ARG A 113 11.75 1.71 12.16
N LYS A 114 12.66 2.64 12.33
CA LYS A 114 13.75 2.86 11.35
C LYS A 114 14.55 1.56 11.11
N GLY A 115 14.70 1.19 9.85
CA GLY A 115 15.47 0.00 9.46
C GLY A 115 14.81 -1.33 9.85
N THR A 116 13.50 -1.36 10.05
CA THR A 116 12.76 -2.57 10.44
C THR A 116 11.67 -2.91 9.41
N PRO A 117 12.04 -3.53 8.26
CA PRO A 117 11.08 -3.90 7.21
C PRO A 117 9.95 -4.79 7.73
N ALA A 118 10.23 -5.69 8.67
CA ALA A 118 9.25 -6.59 9.27
C ALA A 118 8.02 -5.87 9.88
N ASP A 119 8.11 -4.56 10.14
CA ASP A 119 6.99 -3.79 10.66
C ASP A 119 5.93 -3.50 9.58
N ASN A 120 6.28 -3.62 8.27
CA ASN A 120 5.37 -3.44 7.14
C ASN A 120 5.27 -4.69 6.25
N ALA A 121 5.64 -5.86 6.78
CA ALA A 121 5.76 -7.11 6.05
C ALA A 121 4.55 -7.50 5.16
N PRO A 122 3.26 -7.31 5.55
CA PRO A 122 2.14 -7.74 4.72
C PRO A 122 2.13 -7.12 3.33
N ILE A 123 2.34 -5.80 3.23
CA ILE A 123 2.31 -5.11 1.93
C ILE A 123 3.60 -5.35 1.13
N GLU A 124 4.75 -5.53 1.81
CA GLU A 124 6.00 -5.91 1.16
C GLU A 124 5.89 -7.29 0.52
N CYS A 125 5.21 -8.24 1.18
CA CYS A 125 4.92 -9.57 0.63
C CYS A 125 4.03 -9.48 -0.62
N PHE A 126 3.02 -8.60 -0.61
CA PHE A 126 2.21 -8.36 -1.81
C PHE A 126 3.06 -7.82 -2.97
N HIS A 127 3.89 -6.81 -2.72
CA HIS A 127 4.78 -6.24 -3.73
C HIS A 127 5.75 -7.28 -4.29
N SER A 128 6.27 -8.15 -3.44
CA SER A 128 7.14 -9.25 -3.86
C SER A 128 6.38 -10.27 -4.72
N SER A 129 5.17 -10.66 -4.32
CA SER A 129 4.31 -11.55 -5.10
C SER A 129 3.99 -10.97 -6.48
N LEU A 130 3.59 -9.69 -6.53
CA LEU A 130 3.35 -8.98 -7.80
C LEU A 130 4.56 -9.09 -8.72
N LYS A 131 5.76 -8.77 -8.22
CA LYS A 131 6.98 -8.79 -9.03
C LYS A 131 7.35 -10.20 -9.48
N CYS A 132 7.30 -11.18 -8.58
CA CYS A 132 7.63 -12.56 -8.89
C CYS A 132 6.65 -13.19 -9.89
N GLU A 133 5.36 -12.98 -9.70
CA GLU A 133 4.33 -13.63 -10.52
C GLU A 133 4.12 -12.95 -11.88
N THR A 134 4.62 -11.70 -12.08
CA THR A 134 4.42 -10.96 -13.34
C THR A 134 5.70 -10.60 -14.07
N PHE A 135 6.72 -10.08 -13.39
CA PHE A 135 7.86 -9.45 -14.03
C PHE A 135 9.12 -10.31 -14.05
N TYR A 136 9.43 -11.09 -13.00
CA TYR A 136 10.69 -11.80 -12.91
C TYR A 136 10.82 -13.02 -13.83
N HIS A 137 9.70 -13.60 -14.29
CA HIS A 137 9.69 -14.77 -15.18
C HIS A 137 9.51 -14.43 -16.66
N LYS A 138 9.34 -13.16 -17.00
CA LYS A 138 9.17 -12.72 -18.39
C LYS A 138 10.24 -11.70 -18.71
N THR A 139 10.73 -11.70 -19.95
CA THR A 139 11.60 -10.67 -20.51
C THR A 139 10.84 -9.32 -20.56
N ALA A 140 10.47 -8.82 -19.38
CA ALA A 140 9.73 -7.57 -19.18
C ALA A 140 10.46 -6.33 -19.73
N TYR A 141 11.71 -6.51 -20.15
CA TYR A 141 12.62 -5.46 -20.59
C TYR A 141 12.20 -4.71 -21.86
N LYS A 142 11.09 -5.09 -22.52
CA LYS A 142 10.64 -4.48 -23.77
C LYS A 142 9.17 -4.03 -23.77
N TYR A 143 8.52 -3.99 -22.63
CA TYR A 143 7.11 -3.59 -22.60
C TYR A 143 6.95 -2.08 -22.71
N ALA A 144 5.96 -1.65 -23.49
CA ALA A 144 5.49 -0.27 -23.43
C ALA A 144 4.90 0.01 -22.02
N LYS A 145 5.04 1.24 -21.54
CA LYS A 145 4.53 1.70 -20.24
C LYS A 145 3.06 1.33 -20.03
N SER A 146 2.21 1.49 -21.04
CA SER A 146 0.79 1.13 -20.99
C SER A 146 0.56 -0.36 -20.70
N ILE A 147 1.40 -1.23 -21.26
CA ILE A 147 1.35 -2.68 -21.01
C ILE A 147 1.70 -3.00 -19.55
N VAL A 148 2.75 -2.35 -19.02
CA VAL A 148 3.14 -2.53 -17.61
C VAL A 148 2.02 -2.11 -16.66
N ILE A 149 1.39 -0.96 -16.93
CA ILE A 149 0.24 -0.47 -16.17
C ILE A 149 -0.90 -1.49 -16.21
N GLN A 150 -1.19 -2.05 -17.40
CA GLN A 150 -2.26 -3.04 -17.54
C GLN A 150 -1.94 -4.34 -16.78
N ILE A 151 -0.70 -4.84 -16.86
CA ILE A 151 -0.26 -6.02 -16.10
C ILE A 151 -0.48 -5.82 -14.59
N VAL A 152 -0.14 -4.65 -14.06
CA VAL A 152 -0.33 -4.35 -12.62
C VAL A 152 -1.81 -4.35 -12.26
N LYS A 153 -2.66 -3.70 -13.06
CA LYS A 153 -4.11 -3.65 -12.84
C LYS A 153 -4.73 -5.04 -12.87
N ASP A 154 -4.38 -5.85 -13.87
CA ASP A 154 -4.87 -7.22 -14.00
C ASP A 154 -4.40 -8.11 -12.85
N TYR A 155 -3.14 -7.93 -12.42
CA TYR A 155 -2.63 -8.68 -11.29
C TYR A 155 -3.33 -8.30 -9.97
N ILE A 156 -3.55 -7.03 -9.68
CA ILE A 156 -4.28 -6.60 -8.48
C ILE A 156 -5.70 -7.16 -8.47
N LYS A 157 -6.38 -7.14 -9.62
CA LYS A 157 -7.69 -7.76 -9.77
C LYS A 157 -7.64 -9.27 -9.50
N TYR A 158 -6.69 -9.98 -10.11
CA TYR A 158 -6.47 -11.41 -9.87
C TYR A 158 -6.16 -11.69 -8.40
N TYR A 159 -5.26 -10.91 -7.79
CA TYR A 159 -4.86 -11.05 -6.38
C TYR A 159 -6.07 -10.93 -5.44
N ASN A 160 -6.92 -9.95 -5.66
CA ASN A 160 -8.09 -9.70 -4.82
C ASN A 160 -9.22 -10.71 -5.05
N GLU A 161 -9.49 -11.09 -6.30
CA GLU A 161 -10.67 -11.88 -6.67
C GLU A 161 -10.42 -13.39 -6.76
N LYS A 162 -9.19 -13.80 -7.11
CA LYS A 162 -8.89 -15.19 -7.51
C LYS A 162 -7.76 -15.83 -6.72
N ARG A 163 -6.70 -15.07 -6.39
CA ARG A 163 -5.50 -15.62 -5.76
C ARG A 163 -5.83 -16.12 -4.35
N ILE A 164 -5.82 -17.43 -4.17
CA ILE A 164 -6.08 -18.06 -2.86
C ILE A 164 -4.91 -17.84 -1.92
N GLN A 165 -5.21 -17.67 -0.63
CA GLN A 165 -4.22 -17.48 0.43
C GLN A 165 -4.48 -18.46 1.58
N GLN A 166 -3.44 -19.17 2.00
CA GLN A 166 -3.55 -20.16 3.09
C GLN A 166 -4.08 -19.53 4.38
N LYS A 167 -3.60 -18.32 4.73
CA LYS A 167 -4.05 -17.58 5.93
C LYS A 167 -5.54 -17.23 5.92
N LEU A 168 -6.20 -17.26 4.76
CA LEU A 168 -7.62 -17.00 4.57
C LEU A 168 -8.41 -18.29 4.35
N GLY A 169 -7.90 -19.45 4.80
CA GLY A 169 -8.54 -20.73 4.55
C GLY A 169 -8.63 -21.09 3.07
N TYR A 170 -7.57 -20.79 2.30
CA TYR A 170 -7.50 -21.00 0.83
C TYR A 170 -8.56 -20.23 0.05
N GLN A 171 -8.95 -19.06 0.53
CA GLN A 171 -9.84 -18.16 -0.18
C GLN A 171 -9.07 -16.95 -0.73
N SER A 172 -9.67 -16.28 -1.72
CA SER A 172 -9.20 -14.97 -2.14
C SER A 172 -9.64 -13.88 -1.15
N PRO A 173 -8.94 -12.74 -1.08
CA PRO A 173 -9.30 -11.63 -0.20
C PRO A 173 -10.79 -11.25 -0.26
N ILE A 174 -11.32 -11.05 -1.47
CA ILE A 174 -12.73 -10.65 -1.64
C ILE A 174 -13.70 -11.77 -1.21
N ASN A 175 -13.39 -13.03 -1.52
CA ASN A 175 -14.26 -14.14 -1.12
C ASN A 175 -14.30 -14.30 0.40
N PHE A 176 -13.14 -14.17 1.07
CA PHE A 176 -13.08 -14.17 2.53
C PHE A 176 -13.96 -13.08 3.13
N ARG A 177 -13.86 -11.84 2.65
CA ARG A 177 -14.68 -10.71 3.13
C ARG A 177 -16.16 -10.94 2.93
N LYS A 178 -16.57 -11.51 1.78
CA LYS A 178 -17.99 -11.79 1.48
C LYS A 178 -18.60 -12.89 2.35
N GLN A 179 -17.80 -13.81 2.88
CA GLN A 179 -18.31 -14.87 3.76
C GLN A 179 -18.37 -14.43 5.23
N ALA A 180 -17.61 -13.40 5.61
CA ALA A 180 -17.59 -12.87 6.96
C ALA A 180 -18.63 -11.76 7.18
N ALA A 181 -19.32 -11.30 6.14
CA ALA A 181 -20.40 -10.31 6.17
C ALA A 181 -21.76 -10.99 6.23
#